data_e262d85d68752f3a6194833560466fef
#
_entry.id   e262d85d68752f3a6194833560466fef
#
_cell.length_a   1.000
_cell.length_b   1.000
_cell.length_c   1.000
_cell.angle_alpha   90.00
_cell.angle_beta   90.00
_cell.angle_gamma   90.00
#
_symmetry.space_group_name_H-M   'P 1'
#
loop_
_entity.id
_entity.type
_entity.pdbx_description
1 polymer ?
#
loop_
_entity_poly.entity_id
_entity_poly.type
_entity_poly.pdbx_seq_one_letter_code
_entity_poly.pdbx_strand_id
1 'polypeptide(L)'
;MTLLSEYYVPGLHIEDRSIKVPLDWTGHEPGHGFDGESISLFYRVVTAPEHVHDDLPLLVFLQGGPGGSGPRPLGPSSDGWIEEAIKHFRVVLPDQRGTGRSSRVDTHVIEGMDGDGKAGAAFLKRFLADSIVRDFEHLRRTEFGGARWVTLGQSYGGFLTLTYLRS
;
A
#
# COMPACT_ATOMS: atom_id res chain seq x y z
N MET A 1 13.46 -0.97 -4.13
CA MET A 1 12.63 0.19 -4.53
C MET A 1 12.73 0.44 -6.02
N THR A 2 11.58 0.70 -6.68
CA THR A 2 11.53 1.12 -8.08
C THR A 2 10.61 2.32 -8.21
N LEU A 3 11.18 3.48 -8.57
CA LEU A 3 10.41 4.62 -9.04
C LEU A 3 9.89 4.27 -10.44
N LEU A 4 8.58 4.27 -10.61
CA LEU A 4 7.91 3.95 -11.86
C LEU A 4 7.64 5.19 -12.69
N SER A 5 7.20 6.25 -12.05
CA SER A 5 6.97 7.56 -12.65
C SER A 5 6.93 8.66 -11.60
N GLU A 6 7.29 9.86 -12.03
CA GLU A 6 7.21 11.09 -11.23
C GLU A 6 6.61 12.17 -12.13
N TYR A 7 5.60 12.86 -11.65
CA TYR A 7 4.88 13.85 -12.44
C TYR A 7 4.08 14.82 -11.57
N TYR A 8 3.65 15.90 -12.19
CA TYR A 8 2.77 16.90 -11.60
C TYR A 8 1.39 16.83 -12.25
N VAL A 9 0.36 16.95 -11.41
CA VAL A 9 -0.98 17.37 -11.82
C VAL A 9 -1.29 18.70 -11.11
N PRO A 10 -2.31 19.45 -11.51
CA PRO A 10 -2.61 20.72 -10.85
C PRO A 10 -2.68 20.58 -9.33
N GLY A 11 -1.78 21.27 -8.61
CA GLY A 11 -1.71 21.28 -7.15
C GLY A 11 -1.12 20.04 -6.46
N LEU A 12 -0.61 19.06 -7.21
CA LEU A 12 0.01 17.86 -6.63
C LEU A 12 1.30 17.48 -7.36
N HIS A 13 2.30 17.10 -6.60
CA HIS A 13 3.44 16.31 -7.04
C HIS A 13 3.18 14.85 -6.69
N ILE A 14 3.39 13.95 -7.63
CA ILE A 14 3.06 12.53 -7.50
C ILE A 14 4.24 11.67 -7.91
N GLU A 15 4.57 10.71 -7.05
CA GLU A 15 5.53 9.65 -7.33
C GLU A 15 4.82 8.30 -7.30
N ASP A 16 4.81 7.58 -8.41
CA ASP A 16 4.37 6.18 -8.48
C ASP A 16 5.56 5.28 -8.26
N ARG A 17 5.47 4.38 -7.31
CA ARG A 17 6.56 3.52 -6.86
C ARG A 17 6.11 2.09 -6.66
N SER A 18 7.05 1.15 -6.67
CA SER A 18 6.79 -0.23 -6.27
C SER A 18 7.91 -0.82 -5.44
N ILE A 19 7.52 -1.78 -4.60
CA ILE A 19 8.43 -2.58 -3.80
C ILE A 19 8.02 -4.05 -3.90
N LYS A 20 8.97 -4.96 -3.70
CA LYS A 20 8.68 -6.38 -3.57
C LYS A 20 8.41 -6.73 -2.11
N VAL A 21 7.41 -7.59 -1.91
CA VAL A 21 7.07 -8.18 -0.61
C VAL A 21 6.91 -9.69 -0.79
N PRO A 22 7.15 -10.51 0.24
CA PRO A 22 6.94 -11.95 0.13
C PRO A 22 5.46 -12.25 -0.11
N LEU A 23 5.16 -13.24 -0.94
CA LEU A 23 3.80 -13.74 -1.09
C LEU A 23 3.30 -14.29 0.25
N ASP A 24 4.15 -15.04 0.96
CA ASP A 24 3.88 -15.63 2.26
C ASP A 24 4.81 -15.02 3.31
N TRP A 25 4.22 -14.41 4.33
CA TRP A 25 4.96 -13.79 5.44
C TRP A 25 5.44 -14.79 6.50
N THR A 26 5.14 -16.09 6.36
CA THR A 26 5.57 -17.11 7.30
C THR A 26 7.10 -17.18 7.32
N GLY A 27 7.71 -16.99 8.49
CA GLY A 27 9.16 -17.01 8.66
C GLY A 27 9.90 -15.75 8.18
N HIS A 28 9.19 -14.73 7.73
CA HIS A 28 9.76 -13.45 7.29
C HIS A 28 9.37 -12.31 8.21
N GLU A 29 10.26 -11.33 8.35
CA GLU A 29 10.05 -10.13 9.15
C GLU A 29 10.08 -8.87 8.27
N PRO A 30 9.11 -7.93 8.46
CA PRO A 30 9.11 -6.67 7.76
C PRO A 30 10.40 -5.86 7.96
N GLY A 31 10.89 -5.24 6.88
CA GLY A 31 12.13 -4.45 6.91
C GLY A 31 13.41 -5.26 6.69
N HIS A 32 13.32 -6.57 6.60
CA HIS A 32 14.44 -7.45 6.31
C HIS A 32 14.35 -8.03 4.89
N GLY A 33 15.49 -8.53 4.37
CA GLY A 33 15.49 -9.32 3.14
C GLY A 33 14.71 -10.62 3.33
N PHE A 34 14.16 -11.13 2.25
CA PHE A 34 13.39 -12.38 2.23
C PHE A 34 13.77 -13.20 0.99
N ASP A 35 13.50 -14.48 1.05
CA ASP A 35 13.61 -15.43 -0.04
C ASP A 35 12.23 -15.96 -0.47
N GLY A 36 12.20 -16.81 -1.50
CA GLY A 36 10.99 -17.43 -2.01
C GLY A 36 10.17 -16.54 -2.95
N GLU A 37 8.89 -16.86 -3.08
CA GLU A 37 7.98 -16.18 -4.01
C GLU A 37 7.63 -14.79 -3.53
N SER A 38 7.71 -13.81 -4.43
CA SER A 38 7.41 -12.41 -4.15
C SER A 38 6.32 -11.85 -5.05
N ILE A 39 5.61 -10.88 -4.51
CA ILE A 39 4.64 -10.07 -5.24
C ILE A 39 5.07 -8.60 -5.24
N SER A 40 4.52 -7.83 -6.19
CA SER A 40 4.73 -6.38 -6.23
C SER A 40 3.67 -5.67 -5.42
N LEU A 41 4.09 -4.78 -4.55
CA LEU A 41 3.25 -3.79 -3.88
C LEU A 41 3.46 -2.44 -4.56
N PHE A 42 2.41 -1.88 -5.14
CA PHE A 42 2.39 -0.53 -5.68
C PHE A 42 1.98 0.46 -4.60
N TYR A 43 2.60 1.62 -4.61
CA TYR A 43 2.19 2.75 -3.78
C TYR A 43 2.48 4.08 -4.47
N ARG A 44 1.74 5.08 -4.10
CA ARG A 44 1.88 6.45 -4.57
C ARG A 44 2.26 7.35 -3.42
N VAL A 45 3.19 8.26 -3.64
CA VAL A 45 3.48 9.35 -2.70
C VAL A 45 2.95 10.63 -3.31
N VAL A 46 2.13 11.35 -2.54
CA VAL A 46 1.51 12.61 -2.96
C VAL A 46 1.96 13.71 -2.02
N THR A 47 2.42 14.80 -2.60
CA THR A 47 2.96 15.96 -1.88
C THR A 47 2.44 17.23 -2.52
N ALA A 48 2.23 18.30 -1.75
CA ALA A 48 2.01 19.62 -2.33
C ALA A 48 3.29 20.07 -3.07
N PRO A 49 3.19 20.69 -4.26
CA PRO A 49 4.36 21.06 -5.05
C PRO A 49 5.38 21.94 -4.30
N GLU A 50 4.90 22.81 -3.42
CA GLU A 50 5.72 23.68 -2.58
C GLU A 50 6.47 22.94 -1.47
N HIS A 51 6.03 21.73 -1.12
CA HIS A 51 6.57 20.90 -0.04
C HIS A 51 7.41 19.71 -0.51
N VAL A 52 7.74 19.62 -1.79
CA VAL A 52 8.47 18.45 -2.37
C VAL A 52 9.83 18.24 -1.69
N HIS A 53 10.47 19.31 -1.23
CA HIS A 53 11.78 19.26 -0.57
C HIS A 53 11.72 19.35 0.96
N ASP A 54 10.51 19.41 1.54
CA ASP A 54 10.33 19.54 2.97
C ASP A 54 10.28 18.15 3.64
N ASP A 55 10.80 18.08 4.86
CA ASP A 55 10.75 16.86 5.68
C ASP A 55 9.42 16.80 6.47
N LEU A 56 8.33 16.65 5.73
CA LEU A 56 7.01 16.52 6.32
C LEU A 56 6.79 15.11 6.89
N PRO A 57 6.02 15.00 7.98
CA PRO A 57 5.61 13.70 8.49
C PRO A 57 4.78 12.91 7.47
N LEU A 58 4.76 11.60 7.62
CA LEU A 58 4.07 10.68 6.71
C LEU A 58 2.64 10.41 7.18
N LEU A 59 1.70 10.39 6.24
CA LEU A 59 0.35 9.87 6.44
C LEU A 59 0.11 8.75 5.44
N VAL A 60 -0.22 7.55 5.93
CA VAL A 60 -0.61 6.43 5.08
C VAL A 60 -2.12 6.26 5.08
N PHE A 61 -2.72 6.22 3.89
CA PHE A 61 -4.15 5.97 3.73
C PHE A 61 -4.41 4.49 3.49
N LEU A 62 -5.22 3.90 4.35
CA LEU A 62 -5.62 2.50 4.28
C LEU A 62 -7.02 2.40 3.68
N GLN A 63 -7.07 1.99 2.40
CA GLN A 63 -8.31 1.90 1.66
C GLN A 63 -9.23 0.80 2.19
N GLY A 64 -10.52 1.00 2.00
CA GLY A 64 -11.56 0.07 2.35
C GLY A 64 -11.82 -1.01 1.29
N GLY A 65 -12.97 -1.57 1.36
CA GLY A 65 -13.45 -2.71 0.60
C GLY A 65 -13.83 -3.83 1.57
N PRO A 66 -13.12 -4.96 1.62
CA PRO A 66 -11.80 -5.29 1.05
C PRO A 66 -11.75 -5.26 -0.49
N GLY A 67 -10.56 -5.08 -1.04
CA GLY A 67 -10.32 -5.14 -2.49
C GLY A 67 -10.28 -3.78 -3.20
N GLY A 68 -10.49 -2.67 -2.49
CA GLY A 68 -10.33 -1.32 -3.04
C GLY A 68 -8.87 -0.95 -3.27
N SER A 69 -8.57 -0.36 -4.44
CA SER A 69 -7.27 0.26 -4.71
C SER A 69 -7.15 1.62 -4.03
N GLY A 70 -5.93 2.07 -3.76
CA GLY A 70 -5.67 3.41 -3.25
C GLY A 70 -6.21 4.51 -4.18
N PRO A 71 -6.48 5.71 -3.66
CA PRO A 71 -6.94 6.84 -4.47
C PRO A 71 -6.00 7.19 -5.63
N ARG A 72 -6.59 7.75 -6.69
CA ARG A 72 -5.90 8.24 -7.88
C ARG A 72 -6.20 9.72 -8.07
N PRO A 73 -5.71 10.62 -7.19
CA PRO A 73 -6.09 12.02 -7.26
C PRO A 73 -5.61 12.68 -8.55
N LEU A 74 -6.49 13.43 -9.20
CA LEU A 74 -6.20 14.28 -10.35
C LEU A 74 -6.02 15.74 -9.95
N GLY A 75 -6.16 16.03 -8.69
CA GLY A 75 -5.99 17.32 -8.03
C GLY A 75 -6.27 17.19 -6.53
N PRO A 76 -5.93 18.21 -5.72
CA PRO A 76 -6.09 18.16 -4.26
C PRO A 76 -7.53 17.88 -3.81
N SER A 77 -8.51 18.47 -4.49
CA SER A 77 -9.94 18.36 -4.14
C SER A 77 -10.61 17.07 -4.62
N SER A 78 -9.89 16.18 -5.34
CA SER A 78 -10.50 14.97 -5.91
C SER A 78 -11.13 14.06 -4.85
N ASP A 79 -10.51 13.96 -3.68
CA ASP A 79 -10.94 13.11 -2.57
C ASP A 79 -11.26 13.89 -1.29
N GLY A 80 -11.32 15.21 -1.36
CA GLY A 80 -11.66 16.11 -0.28
C GLY A 80 -10.63 16.21 0.85
N TRP A 81 -10.27 15.10 1.49
CA TRP A 81 -9.32 15.07 2.60
C TRP A 81 -7.86 15.28 2.18
N ILE A 82 -7.51 14.97 0.93
CA ILE A 82 -6.13 15.09 0.42
C ILE A 82 -5.69 16.55 0.43
N GLU A 83 -6.57 17.48 0.06
CA GLU A 83 -6.28 18.91 0.05
C GLU A 83 -5.83 19.45 1.42
N GLU A 84 -6.42 18.93 2.48
CA GLU A 84 -5.99 19.30 3.83
C GLU A 84 -4.75 18.55 4.27
N ALA A 85 -4.68 17.25 3.96
CA ALA A 85 -3.57 16.40 4.37
C ALA A 85 -2.20 16.84 3.80
N ILE A 86 -2.14 17.23 2.53
CA ILE A 86 -0.89 17.62 1.86
C ILE A 86 -0.27 18.93 2.39
N LYS A 87 -1.03 19.72 3.14
CA LYS A 87 -0.49 20.91 3.84
C LYS A 87 0.44 20.54 4.99
N HIS A 88 0.31 19.33 5.52
CA HIS A 88 0.96 18.90 6.75
C HIS A 88 1.74 17.59 6.62
N PHE A 89 1.48 16.81 5.56
CA PHE A 89 2.00 15.46 5.40
C PHE A 89 2.47 15.18 3.97
N ARG A 90 3.42 14.30 3.84
CA ARG A 90 3.60 13.49 2.63
C ARG A 90 2.62 12.32 2.72
N VAL A 91 1.72 12.22 1.76
CA VAL A 91 0.63 11.23 1.78
C VAL A 91 1.03 9.99 1.00
N VAL A 92 0.98 8.83 1.64
CA VAL A 92 1.27 7.53 1.03
C VAL A 92 -0.04 6.79 0.76
N LEU A 93 -0.26 6.43 -0.51
CA LEU A 93 -1.46 5.78 -1.01
C LEU A 93 -1.10 4.40 -1.59
N PRO A 94 -0.99 3.35 -0.76
CA PRO A 94 -0.68 2.02 -1.26
C PRO A 94 -1.91 1.35 -1.88
N ASP A 95 -1.69 0.56 -2.92
CA ASP A 95 -2.61 -0.48 -3.33
C ASP A 95 -2.31 -1.72 -2.50
N GLN A 96 -3.27 -2.19 -1.72
CA GLN A 96 -3.12 -3.43 -0.94
C GLN A 96 -2.75 -4.59 -1.86
N ARG A 97 -2.04 -5.60 -1.31
CA ARG A 97 -1.79 -6.84 -2.05
C ARG A 97 -3.07 -7.37 -2.67
N GLY A 98 -3.03 -7.85 -3.89
CA GLY A 98 -4.19 -8.34 -4.63
C GLY A 98 -5.02 -7.27 -5.33
N THR A 99 -4.72 -5.98 -5.19
CA THR A 99 -5.55 -4.88 -5.71
C THR A 99 -4.79 -3.92 -6.62
N GLY A 100 -5.52 -3.14 -7.40
CA GLY A 100 -5.02 -2.01 -8.17
C GLY A 100 -3.85 -2.34 -9.08
N ARG A 101 -2.73 -1.65 -8.90
CA ARG A 101 -1.45 -1.86 -9.61
C ARG A 101 -0.47 -2.76 -8.85
N SER A 102 -0.81 -3.17 -7.64
CA SER A 102 -0.14 -4.28 -6.96
C SER A 102 -0.41 -5.59 -7.70
N SER A 103 0.35 -6.65 -7.41
CA SER A 103 0.07 -7.97 -7.99
C SER A 103 -1.37 -8.35 -7.72
N ARG A 104 -2.21 -8.33 -8.77
CA ARG A 104 -3.65 -8.53 -8.66
C ARG A 104 -3.99 -9.98 -8.42
N VAL A 105 -5.06 -10.19 -7.66
CA VAL A 105 -5.76 -11.45 -7.57
C VAL A 105 -7.11 -11.26 -8.24
N ASP A 106 -7.33 -12.01 -9.31
CA ASP A 106 -8.59 -12.07 -10.02
C ASP A 106 -9.03 -13.54 -10.24
N THR A 107 -10.17 -13.72 -10.87
CA THR A 107 -10.74 -15.05 -11.13
C THR A 107 -9.80 -15.97 -11.89
N HIS A 108 -9.05 -15.41 -12.87
CA HIS A 108 -8.12 -16.21 -13.69
C HIS A 108 -6.95 -16.76 -12.88
N VAL A 109 -6.46 -16.00 -11.88
CA VAL A 109 -5.41 -16.47 -10.98
C VAL A 109 -5.89 -17.68 -10.18
N ILE A 110 -7.15 -17.64 -9.72
CA ILE A 110 -7.74 -18.73 -8.92
C ILE A 110 -8.11 -19.93 -9.78
N GLU A 111 -8.69 -19.69 -10.96
CA GLU A 111 -9.05 -20.76 -11.91
C GLU A 111 -7.84 -21.51 -12.45
N GLY A 112 -6.68 -20.85 -12.56
CA GLY A 112 -5.41 -21.48 -12.96
C GLY A 112 -4.80 -22.38 -11.86
N MET A 113 -5.35 -22.38 -10.64
CA MET A 113 -4.94 -23.28 -9.57
C MET A 113 -5.73 -24.57 -9.69
N ASP A 114 -5.06 -25.65 -10.10
CA ASP A 114 -5.61 -26.99 -10.36
C ASP A 114 -6.82 -27.38 -9.50
N GLY A 115 -8.01 -27.16 -9.99
CA GLY A 115 -9.34 -27.71 -9.61
C GLY A 115 -9.63 -28.01 -8.14
N ASP A 116 -8.67 -27.92 -7.25
CA ASP A 116 -8.81 -28.14 -5.82
C ASP A 116 -9.06 -26.80 -5.10
N GLY A 117 -10.28 -26.57 -4.68
CA GLY A 117 -10.65 -25.39 -3.89
C GLY A 117 -9.78 -25.17 -2.64
N LYS A 118 -9.07 -26.19 -2.16
CA LYS A 118 -8.12 -26.07 -1.05
C LYS A 118 -6.87 -25.28 -1.42
N ALA A 119 -6.34 -25.46 -2.64
CA ALA A 119 -5.18 -24.68 -3.13
C ALA A 119 -5.56 -23.21 -3.27
N GLY A 120 -6.71 -22.90 -3.88
CA GLY A 120 -7.25 -21.54 -3.97
C GLY A 120 -7.47 -20.89 -2.59
N ALA A 121 -8.06 -21.63 -1.65
CA ALA A 121 -8.27 -21.14 -0.28
C ALA A 121 -6.94 -20.88 0.46
N ALA A 122 -5.93 -21.74 0.31
CA ALA A 122 -4.61 -21.56 0.89
C ALA A 122 -3.89 -20.34 0.30
N PHE A 123 -4.03 -20.12 -1.00
CA PHE A 123 -3.51 -18.93 -1.67
C PHE A 123 -4.18 -17.66 -1.14
N LEU A 124 -5.51 -17.62 -1.09
CA LEU A 124 -6.28 -16.45 -0.65
C LEU A 124 -6.02 -16.07 0.82
N LYS A 125 -5.69 -17.03 1.68
CA LYS A 125 -5.30 -16.76 3.06
C LYS A 125 -4.08 -15.83 3.17
N ARG A 126 -3.21 -15.79 2.16
CA ARG A 126 -2.04 -14.89 2.10
C ARG A 126 -2.39 -13.44 1.80
N PHE A 127 -3.68 -13.13 1.56
CA PHE A 127 -4.20 -11.78 1.26
C PHE A 127 -5.07 -11.21 2.38
N LEU A 128 -4.99 -11.76 3.58
CA LEU A 128 -5.73 -11.29 4.75
C LEU A 128 -5.03 -10.10 5.43
N ALA A 129 -5.70 -9.51 6.40
CA ALA A 129 -5.30 -8.27 7.06
C ALA A 129 -3.89 -8.31 7.65
N ASP A 130 -3.49 -9.41 8.25
CA ASP A 130 -2.16 -9.60 8.84
C ASP A 130 -1.04 -9.50 7.79
N SER A 131 -1.23 -10.09 6.61
CA SER A 131 -0.28 -9.97 5.50
C SER A 131 -0.26 -8.56 4.92
N ILE A 132 -1.42 -7.90 4.78
CA ILE A 132 -1.53 -6.51 4.31
C ILE A 132 -0.77 -5.56 5.25
N VAL A 133 -0.95 -5.72 6.55
CA VAL A 133 -0.28 -4.89 7.55
C VAL A 133 1.24 -5.11 7.55
N ARG A 134 1.69 -6.35 7.38
CA ARG A 134 3.13 -6.65 7.24
C ARG A 134 3.73 -6.05 5.97
N ASP A 135 2.99 -5.99 4.86
CA ASP A 135 3.43 -5.28 3.65
C ASP A 135 3.66 -3.80 3.94
N PHE A 136 2.73 -3.15 4.64
CA PHE A 136 2.86 -1.73 4.97
C PHE A 136 4.00 -1.48 5.95
N GLU A 137 4.21 -2.37 6.91
CA GLU A 137 5.34 -2.26 7.82
C GLU A 137 6.67 -2.49 7.08
N HIS A 138 6.72 -3.42 6.13
CA HIS A 138 7.88 -3.60 5.26
C HIS A 138 8.14 -2.35 4.43
N LEU A 139 7.11 -1.79 3.81
CA LEU A 139 7.18 -0.53 3.08
C LEU A 139 7.73 0.61 3.96
N ARG A 140 7.19 0.77 5.16
CA ARG A 140 7.62 1.81 6.11
C ARG A 140 9.09 1.67 6.47
N ARG A 141 9.53 0.46 6.78
CA ARG A 141 10.93 0.20 7.20
C ARG A 141 11.93 0.35 6.07
N THR A 142 11.59 -0.13 4.88
CA THR A 142 12.53 -0.16 3.75
C THR A 142 12.58 1.14 2.95
N GLU A 143 11.44 1.80 2.76
CA GLU A 143 11.35 2.97 1.90
C GLU A 143 11.39 4.29 2.66
N PHE A 144 10.93 4.28 3.90
CA PHE A 144 10.84 5.48 4.74
C PHE A 144 11.73 5.38 6.00
N GLY A 145 12.74 4.51 5.99
CA GLY A 145 13.74 4.39 7.06
C GLY A 145 13.15 4.07 8.43
N GLY A 146 11.96 3.48 8.49
CA GLY A 146 11.27 3.19 9.74
C GLY A 146 10.61 4.42 10.40
N ALA A 147 10.54 5.56 9.70
CA ALA A 147 9.89 6.76 10.21
C ALA A 147 8.46 6.47 10.70
N ARG A 148 8.03 7.18 11.74
CA ARG A 148 6.65 7.10 12.19
C ARG A 148 5.73 7.68 11.13
N TRP A 149 4.56 7.09 10.96
CA TRP A 149 3.51 7.64 10.13
C TRP A 149 2.16 7.64 10.84
N VAL A 150 1.29 8.53 10.40
CA VAL A 150 -0.11 8.58 10.82
C VAL A 150 -0.89 7.66 9.90
N THR A 151 -1.81 6.87 10.43
CA THR A 151 -2.72 6.03 9.63
C THR A 151 -4.08 6.70 9.52
N LEU A 152 -4.62 6.74 8.31
CA LEU A 152 -5.99 7.15 8.03
C LEU A 152 -6.70 5.99 7.34
N GLY A 153 -7.64 5.36 8.01
CA GLY A 153 -8.34 4.17 7.50
C GLY A 153 -9.82 4.43 7.23
N GLN A 154 -10.30 4.01 6.06
CA GLN A 154 -11.70 4.06 5.69
C GLN A 154 -12.30 2.65 5.62
N SER A 155 -13.44 2.39 6.28
CA SER A 155 -14.14 1.09 6.24
C SER A 155 -13.21 -0.06 6.67
N TYR A 156 -12.95 -1.04 5.82
CA TYR A 156 -11.97 -2.11 6.06
C TYR A 156 -10.57 -1.57 6.40
N GLY A 157 -10.20 -0.39 5.88
CA GLY A 157 -8.97 0.32 6.24
C GLY A 157 -8.92 0.70 7.72
N GLY A 158 -10.06 0.99 8.34
CA GLY A 158 -10.16 1.17 9.80
C GLY A 158 -9.83 -0.12 10.56
N PHE A 159 -10.32 -1.27 10.10
CA PHE A 159 -9.95 -2.59 10.65
C PHE A 159 -8.45 -2.86 10.47
N LEU A 160 -7.87 -2.54 9.30
CA LEU A 160 -6.44 -2.65 9.06
C LEU A 160 -5.63 -1.76 10.02
N THR A 161 -6.09 -0.54 10.29
CA THR A 161 -5.46 0.37 11.27
C THR A 161 -5.38 -0.29 12.65
N LEU A 162 -6.48 -0.87 13.13
CA LEU A 162 -6.49 -1.57 14.42
C LEU A 162 -5.60 -2.80 14.43
N THR A 163 -5.57 -3.55 13.32
CA THR A 163 -4.67 -4.70 13.15
C THR A 163 -3.20 -4.25 13.19
N TYR A 164 -2.88 -3.14 12.51
CA TYR A 164 -1.54 -2.57 12.46
C TYR A 164 -1.04 -2.10 13.84
N LEU A 165 -1.92 -1.54 14.67
CA LEU A 165 -1.55 -1.10 16.03
C LEU A 165 -1.29 -2.27 16.99
N ARG A 166 -1.73 -3.46 16.63
CA ARG A 166 -1.58 -4.68 17.42
C ARG A 166 -0.35 -5.51 17.04
N SER A 167 0.19 -5.28 15.84
CA SER A 167 1.30 -6.07 15.25
C SER A 167 2.68 -5.68 15.77
#